data_ccc97d7f33eaf53f4407742660f25d19
#
_entry.id   ccc97d7f33eaf53f4407742660f25d19
#
_cell.length_a   1.000
_cell.length_b   1.000
_cell.length_c   1.000
_cell.angle_alpha   90.00
_cell.angle_beta   90.00
_cell.angle_gamma   90.00
#
_symmetry.space_group_name_H-M   'P 1'
#
loop_
_entity.id
_entity.type
_entity.pdbx_description
1 polymer ?
#
loop_
_entity_poly.entity_id
_entity_poly.type
_entity_poly.pdbx_seq_one_letter_code
_entity_poly.pdbx_strand_id
1 'polypeptide(L)'
;MTDVVSSQADLLVIGGGLSGTLLAVQMLRQPGARRIVIVEPRNELGRGEAYSATELGHTLNGNAARMSVDPDNPDDLTQWLTAHIEQGGWPESAEQSLPVAELFPPRGLFGLYAQQRLAEARAWGAHEGSSVEHVRAEVHDVQTDADGVRVTLSNGQAWHARQGVLATGMFPAARTALKQPAELNATAVDPWDVSAMRSLDPLSHVLIIGSGLTMVDAVVSLDQTGHRGPITVISRHGLWPQVRRQPPSWPDFLATVDAAAGPRRLMAEVHSQCRQAMAAGIDWQAPLDTVRAHIARLWSQASERHKRQFVRHVRPWWESHHHRSPPPSAALLERLIAQGRLSILAACYHRAEGTTLTIRRRGETLPTQLHGDVLINSSGIEYDWQRVDKPLPRQLLARGLVRPGPLALGIQADTAGAVIDAHGQVARRLFAIGPPLRGMWWESTAVTDVAAQAKRLAATLVERS
;
A
#
# COMPACT_ATOMS: atom_id res chain seq x y z
N MET A 1 17.47 24.28 -31.44
CA MET A 1 17.02 23.10 -30.69
C MET A 1 18.29 22.42 -30.21
N THR A 2 18.65 22.62 -28.96
CA THR A 2 19.79 21.93 -28.35
C THR A 2 19.40 20.46 -28.22
N ASP A 3 20.14 19.56 -28.85
CA ASP A 3 20.03 18.12 -28.68
C ASP A 3 20.19 17.82 -27.17
N VAL A 4 19.09 17.54 -26.49
CA VAL A 4 19.10 17.00 -25.13
C VAL A 4 19.71 15.61 -25.25
N VAL A 5 20.96 15.46 -24.78
CA VAL A 5 21.64 14.16 -24.73
C VAL A 5 20.75 13.20 -23.97
N SER A 6 20.11 12.31 -24.70
CA SER A 6 19.24 11.26 -24.11
C SER A 6 20.16 10.19 -23.53
N SER A 7 20.19 10.08 -22.21
CA SER A 7 20.84 8.95 -21.56
C SER A 7 20.07 7.65 -21.83
N GLN A 8 20.78 6.55 -22.08
CA GLN A 8 20.18 5.27 -22.46
C GLN A 8 20.21 4.25 -21.34
N ALA A 9 19.21 3.39 -21.26
CA ALA A 9 19.12 2.26 -20.35
C ALA A 9 18.49 1.05 -21.05
N ASP A 10 18.63 -0.13 -20.47
CA ASP A 10 17.86 -1.31 -20.91
C ASP A 10 16.48 -1.30 -20.26
N LEU A 11 16.41 -0.97 -18.98
CA LEU A 11 15.19 -0.88 -18.21
C LEU A 11 15.09 0.45 -17.45
N LEU A 12 13.96 1.12 -17.55
CA LEU A 12 13.62 2.29 -16.76
C LEU A 12 12.45 2.00 -15.83
N VAL A 13 12.68 2.15 -14.53
CA VAL A 13 11.67 1.95 -13.48
C VAL A 13 11.20 3.31 -12.96
N ILE A 14 9.92 3.59 -13.10
CA ILE A 14 9.30 4.84 -12.67
C ILE A 14 8.71 4.66 -11.27
N GLY A 15 9.45 5.11 -10.27
CA GLY A 15 9.19 4.93 -8.84
C GLY A 15 10.15 3.93 -8.20
N GLY A 16 10.85 4.38 -7.16
CA GLY A 16 11.84 3.63 -6.40
C GLY A 16 11.37 3.20 -5.00
N GLY A 17 10.05 3.15 -4.78
CA GLY A 17 9.49 2.52 -3.60
C GLY A 17 9.70 1.00 -3.59
N LEU A 18 9.04 0.28 -2.69
CA LEU A 18 9.23 -1.17 -2.55
C LEU A 18 9.06 -1.91 -3.89
N SER A 19 7.98 -1.64 -4.65
CA SER A 19 7.69 -2.37 -5.90
C SER A 19 8.79 -2.22 -6.95
N GLY A 20 9.26 -0.98 -7.18
CA GLY A 20 10.33 -0.73 -8.16
C GLY A 20 11.69 -1.29 -7.70
N THR A 21 11.97 -1.21 -6.42
CA THR A 21 13.18 -1.77 -5.81
C THR A 21 13.21 -3.29 -5.90
N LEU A 22 12.10 -3.98 -5.58
CA LEU A 22 12.03 -5.44 -5.70
C LEU A 22 12.12 -5.90 -7.15
N LEU A 23 11.55 -5.14 -8.10
CA LEU A 23 11.76 -5.43 -9.52
C LEU A 23 13.24 -5.33 -9.89
N ALA A 24 13.94 -4.29 -9.47
CA ALA A 24 15.38 -4.16 -9.72
C ALA A 24 16.19 -5.31 -9.10
N VAL A 25 15.86 -5.73 -7.87
CA VAL A 25 16.47 -6.91 -7.22
C VAL A 25 16.28 -8.16 -8.09
N GLN A 26 15.06 -8.41 -8.56
CA GLN A 26 14.77 -9.58 -9.37
C GLN A 26 15.39 -9.50 -10.77
N MET A 27 15.49 -8.32 -11.37
CA MET A 27 16.18 -8.10 -12.65
C MET A 27 17.69 -8.35 -12.54
N LEU A 28 18.31 -7.91 -11.45
CA LEU A 28 19.74 -8.17 -11.19
C LEU A 28 20.07 -9.65 -10.98
N ARG A 29 19.10 -10.43 -10.50
CA ARG A 29 19.21 -11.90 -10.35
C ARG A 29 19.03 -12.68 -11.67
N GLN A 30 18.60 -12.02 -12.75
CA GLN A 30 18.48 -12.65 -14.06
C GLN A 30 19.83 -12.67 -14.79
N PRO A 31 20.14 -13.71 -15.57
CA PRO A 31 21.39 -13.76 -16.34
C PRO A 31 21.46 -12.65 -17.38
N GLY A 32 22.68 -12.18 -17.67
CA GLY A 32 22.99 -11.18 -18.67
C GLY A 32 23.13 -9.76 -18.09
N ALA A 33 24.06 -9.00 -18.66
CA ALA A 33 24.35 -7.62 -18.29
C ALA A 33 23.22 -6.68 -18.71
N ARG A 34 22.84 -5.75 -17.82
CA ARG A 34 21.86 -4.71 -18.12
C ARG A 34 22.03 -3.45 -17.29
N ARG A 35 21.74 -2.33 -17.92
CA ARG A 35 21.68 -1.03 -17.25
C ARG A 35 20.25 -0.73 -16.83
N ILE A 36 20.00 -0.72 -15.52
CA ILE A 36 18.71 -0.40 -14.92
C ILE A 36 18.76 1.04 -14.39
N VAL A 37 17.78 1.86 -14.72
CA VAL A 37 17.62 3.21 -14.18
C VAL A 37 16.32 3.27 -13.38
N ILE A 38 16.41 3.69 -12.12
CA ILE A 38 15.25 3.93 -11.26
C ILE A 38 15.10 5.44 -11.08
N VAL A 39 13.97 5.99 -11.50
CA VAL A 39 13.64 7.40 -11.27
C VAL A 39 12.75 7.50 -10.04
N GLU A 40 13.28 8.12 -8.99
CA GLU A 40 12.61 8.32 -7.71
C GLU A 40 13.04 9.65 -7.11
N PRO A 41 12.13 10.58 -6.76
CA PRO A 41 12.50 11.88 -6.22
C PRO A 41 13.09 11.82 -4.79
N ARG A 42 12.77 10.79 -4.01
CA ARG A 42 13.30 10.61 -2.65
C ARG A 42 14.78 10.26 -2.68
N ASN A 43 15.45 10.50 -1.55
CA ASN A 43 16.88 10.23 -1.41
C ASN A 43 17.22 8.74 -1.42
N GLU A 44 16.28 7.91 -0.99
CA GLU A 44 16.48 6.48 -0.74
C GLU A 44 15.50 5.63 -1.55
N LEU A 45 16.02 4.55 -2.12
CA LEU A 45 15.21 3.50 -2.75
C LEU A 45 14.70 2.50 -1.68
N GLY A 46 13.68 1.72 -2.02
CA GLY A 46 13.15 0.64 -1.17
C GLY A 46 12.07 1.06 -0.18
N ARG A 47 12.05 2.31 0.23
CA ARG A 47 11.13 2.80 1.26
C ARG A 47 9.79 3.25 0.70
N GLY A 48 9.79 4.10 -0.31
CA GLY A 48 8.56 4.74 -0.80
C GLY A 48 7.81 5.45 0.32
N GLU A 49 6.49 5.58 0.21
CA GLU A 49 5.65 6.19 1.25
C GLU A 49 5.47 5.29 2.49
N ALA A 50 5.28 3.99 2.24
CA ALA A 50 4.84 3.06 3.28
C ALA A 50 5.92 2.72 4.32
N TYR A 51 7.21 2.83 3.95
CA TYR A 51 8.34 2.36 4.77
C TYR A 51 9.35 3.48 5.08
N SER A 52 8.94 4.74 4.92
CA SER A 52 9.74 5.92 5.24
C SER A 52 9.53 6.42 6.68
N ALA A 53 8.60 5.83 7.43
CA ALA A 53 8.34 6.22 8.81
C ALA A 53 9.61 6.09 9.67
N THR A 54 9.89 7.11 10.45
CA THR A 54 11.01 7.14 11.41
C THR A 54 10.61 6.68 12.80
N GLU A 55 9.32 6.69 13.10
CA GLU A 55 8.78 6.36 14.40
C GLU A 55 8.73 4.84 14.61
N LEU A 56 9.30 4.36 15.69
CA LEU A 56 9.32 2.93 16.03
C LEU A 56 7.92 2.34 16.26
N GLY A 57 6.97 3.16 16.71
CA GLY A 57 5.58 2.74 16.90
C GLY A 57 4.79 2.52 15.61
N HIS A 58 5.27 2.99 14.46
CA HIS A 58 4.68 2.68 13.15
C HIS A 58 5.15 1.32 12.66
N THR A 59 4.55 0.27 13.17
CA THR A 59 4.95 -1.11 12.88
C THR A 59 4.24 -1.67 11.65
N LEU A 60 4.79 -2.76 11.10
CA LEU A 60 4.14 -3.55 10.08
C LEU A 60 2.83 -4.14 10.61
N ASN A 61 1.85 -4.35 9.76
CA ASN A 61 0.58 -5.02 10.10
C ASN A 61 0.63 -6.55 9.94
N GLY A 62 1.76 -7.08 9.52
CA GLY A 62 2.14 -8.49 9.51
C GLY A 62 3.40 -8.71 10.33
N ASN A 63 3.51 -9.87 10.97
CA ASN A 63 4.73 -10.26 11.67
C ASN A 63 5.85 -10.65 10.70
N ALA A 64 7.08 -10.80 11.22
CA ALA A 64 8.27 -11.06 10.41
C ALA A 64 8.11 -12.31 9.50
N ALA A 65 7.51 -13.39 10.01
CA ALA A 65 7.26 -14.62 9.24
C ALA A 65 6.35 -14.44 8.00
N ARG A 66 5.65 -13.30 7.88
CA ARG A 66 4.67 -13.07 6.81
C ARG A 66 5.05 -11.94 5.84
N MET A 67 6.23 -11.35 6.00
CA MET A 67 6.58 -10.10 5.31
C MET A 67 7.91 -10.20 4.56
N SER A 68 8.32 -11.40 4.13
CA SER A 68 9.50 -11.57 3.29
C SER A 68 9.36 -10.84 1.96
N VAL A 69 10.44 -10.19 1.51
CA VAL A 69 10.56 -9.60 0.16
C VAL A 69 11.16 -10.59 -0.85
N ASP A 70 11.66 -11.73 -0.37
CA ASP A 70 12.16 -12.80 -1.25
C ASP A 70 11.06 -13.85 -1.47
N PRO A 71 10.54 -13.99 -2.70
CA PRO A 71 9.48 -14.95 -3.00
C PRO A 71 9.94 -16.41 -2.91
N ASP A 72 11.25 -16.67 -2.88
CA ASP A 72 11.84 -18.01 -2.79
C ASP A 72 12.28 -18.36 -1.36
N ASN A 73 12.35 -17.37 -0.47
CA ASN A 73 12.69 -17.56 0.93
C ASN A 73 11.63 -16.87 1.83
N PRO A 74 10.58 -17.58 2.24
CA PRO A 74 9.55 -17.00 3.13
C PRO A 74 10.10 -16.50 4.47
N ASP A 75 11.20 -17.07 4.95
CA ASP A 75 11.83 -16.74 6.24
C ASP A 75 12.89 -15.62 6.14
N ASP A 76 13.08 -15.03 4.96
CA ASP A 76 14.15 -14.06 4.70
C ASP A 76 14.11 -12.86 5.67
N LEU A 77 12.93 -12.28 5.92
CA LEU A 77 12.81 -11.20 6.89
C LEU A 77 13.10 -11.67 8.32
N THR A 78 12.65 -12.85 8.70
CA THR A 78 12.92 -13.42 10.03
C THR A 78 14.42 -13.62 10.25
N GLN A 79 15.12 -14.17 9.26
CA GLN A 79 16.56 -14.38 9.30
C GLN A 79 17.31 -13.04 9.38
N TRP A 80 16.94 -12.07 8.54
CA TRP A 80 17.54 -10.75 8.55
C TRP A 80 17.33 -10.04 9.89
N LEU A 81 16.10 -10.10 10.42
CA LEU A 81 15.76 -9.46 11.69
C LEU A 81 16.47 -10.11 12.87
N THR A 82 16.65 -11.45 12.85
CA THR A 82 17.44 -12.17 13.86
C THR A 82 18.87 -11.63 13.89
N ALA A 83 19.54 -11.57 12.73
CA ALA A 83 20.89 -11.03 12.64
C ALA A 83 20.98 -9.55 13.07
N HIS A 84 19.97 -8.74 12.75
CA HIS A 84 19.90 -7.35 13.16
C HIS A 84 19.78 -7.19 14.68
N ILE A 85 18.98 -8.01 15.34
CA ILE A 85 18.81 -8.04 16.80
C ILE A 85 20.09 -8.50 17.50
N GLU A 86 20.75 -9.53 17.00
CA GLU A 86 22.03 -10.04 17.53
C GLU A 86 23.13 -8.98 17.49
N GLN A 87 23.05 -8.03 16.56
CA GLN A 87 23.96 -6.89 16.45
C GLN A 87 23.55 -5.70 17.35
N GLY A 88 22.58 -5.88 18.23
CA GLY A 88 22.11 -4.84 19.16
C GLY A 88 21.08 -3.87 18.57
N GLY A 89 20.42 -4.25 17.47
CA GLY A 89 19.30 -3.49 16.91
C GLY A 89 17.97 -3.67 17.65
N TRP A 90 16.90 -3.15 17.05
CA TRP A 90 15.53 -3.35 17.56
C TRP A 90 15.25 -4.86 17.81
N PRO A 91 14.46 -5.27 18.84
CA PRO A 91 13.56 -4.44 19.65
C PRO A 91 14.20 -3.90 20.94
N GLU A 92 13.62 -2.80 21.41
CA GLU A 92 13.89 -2.28 22.74
C GLU A 92 12.84 -2.83 23.71
N SER A 93 13.19 -3.58 24.73
CA SER A 93 12.31 -3.94 25.86
C SER A 93 11.38 -5.15 25.74
N ALA A 94 10.06 -5.00 26.04
CA ALA A 94 9.11 -6.10 26.33
C ALA A 94 8.87 -7.10 25.16
N GLU A 95 9.19 -6.75 23.94
CA GLU A 95 9.05 -7.63 22.77
C GLU A 95 10.20 -8.64 22.64
N GLN A 96 11.29 -8.45 23.40
CA GLN A 96 12.47 -9.34 23.39
C GLN A 96 12.18 -10.79 23.83
N SER A 97 11.04 -11.03 24.48
CA SER A 97 10.63 -12.35 24.93
C SER A 97 9.89 -13.17 23.86
N LEU A 98 9.50 -12.54 22.74
CA LEU A 98 8.78 -13.23 21.67
C LEU A 98 9.74 -13.83 20.63
N PRO A 99 9.37 -14.96 19.99
CA PRO A 99 10.10 -15.44 18.83
C PRO A 99 10.19 -14.37 17.75
N VAL A 100 11.34 -14.22 17.09
CA VAL A 100 11.56 -13.18 16.06
C VAL A 100 10.51 -13.25 14.94
N ALA A 101 10.09 -14.46 14.57
CA ALA A 101 9.05 -14.70 13.57
C ALA A 101 7.69 -14.04 13.93
N GLU A 102 7.43 -13.81 15.22
CA GLU A 102 6.18 -13.23 15.72
C GLU A 102 6.25 -11.72 15.92
N LEU A 103 7.42 -11.11 15.83
CA LEU A 103 7.59 -9.68 16.01
C LEU A 103 6.98 -8.88 14.85
N PHE A 104 6.50 -7.68 15.16
CA PHE A 104 5.98 -6.71 14.20
C PHE A 104 6.98 -5.55 14.07
N PRO A 105 7.98 -5.64 13.19
CA PRO A 105 9.03 -4.64 13.13
C PRO A 105 8.51 -3.28 12.66
N PRO A 106 9.18 -2.18 13.07
CA PRO A 106 8.90 -0.84 12.58
C PRO A 106 9.00 -0.78 11.06
N ARG A 107 8.12 0.02 10.43
CA ARG A 107 8.11 0.20 8.97
C ARG A 107 9.42 0.74 8.43
N GLY A 108 10.06 1.68 9.17
CA GLY A 108 11.38 2.21 8.79
C GLY A 108 12.46 1.14 8.79
N LEU A 109 12.41 0.20 9.73
CA LEU A 109 13.33 -0.94 9.79
C LEU A 109 13.11 -1.90 8.61
N PHE A 110 11.85 -2.14 8.24
CA PHE A 110 11.54 -2.89 7.02
C PHE A 110 12.07 -2.20 5.75
N GLY A 111 12.02 -0.86 5.71
CA GLY A 111 12.66 -0.09 4.63
C GLY A 111 14.16 -0.35 4.54
N LEU A 112 14.85 -0.42 5.68
CA LEU A 112 16.28 -0.77 5.73
C LEU A 112 16.54 -2.19 5.22
N TYR A 113 15.73 -3.16 5.60
CA TYR A 113 15.77 -4.52 5.08
C TYR A 113 15.66 -4.55 3.54
N ALA A 114 14.68 -3.86 2.96
CA ALA A 114 14.52 -3.78 1.51
C ALA A 114 15.72 -3.11 0.81
N GLN A 115 16.31 -2.08 1.42
CA GLN A 115 17.53 -1.42 0.95
C GLN A 115 18.73 -2.35 0.94
N GLN A 116 18.89 -3.15 1.99
CA GLN A 116 19.99 -4.10 2.08
C GLN A 116 19.86 -5.20 1.02
N ARG A 117 18.66 -5.72 0.76
CA ARG A 117 18.43 -6.68 -0.33
C ARG A 117 18.77 -6.08 -1.71
N LEU A 118 18.49 -4.79 -1.92
CA LEU A 118 18.93 -4.11 -3.14
C LEU A 118 20.46 -3.98 -3.20
N ALA A 119 21.12 -3.65 -2.10
CA ALA A 119 22.58 -3.51 -2.06
C ALA A 119 23.28 -4.85 -2.38
N GLU A 120 22.80 -5.94 -1.81
CA GLU A 120 23.29 -7.31 -2.09
C GLU A 120 23.09 -7.69 -3.56
N ALA A 121 21.90 -7.42 -4.11
CA ALA A 121 21.61 -7.67 -5.52
C ALA A 121 22.48 -6.82 -6.46
N ARG A 122 22.75 -5.56 -6.10
CA ARG A 122 23.68 -4.69 -6.85
C ARG A 122 25.12 -5.26 -6.85
N ALA A 123 25.60 -5.71 -5.70
CA ALA A 123 26.94 -6.29 -5.61
C ALA A 123 27.03 -7.55 -6.49
N TRP A 124 26.04 -8.43 -6.43
CA TRP A 124 25.98 -9.61 -7.28
C TRP A 124 25.87 -9.25 -8.77
N GLY A 125 24.94 -8.37 -9.15
CA GLY A 125 24.73 -7.95 -10.54
C GLY A 125 25.93 -7.23 -11.16
N ALA A 126 26.74 -6.53 -10.35
CA ALA A 126 27.97 -5.90 -10.82
C ALA A 126 29.00 -6.92 -11.33
N HIS A 127 29.09 -8.10 -10.74
CA HIS A 127 29.94 -9.20 -11.23
C HIS A 127 29.46 -9.72 -12.59
N GLU A 128 28.16 -9.62 -12.86
CA GLU A 128 27.54 -10.00 -14.13
C GLU A 128 27.52 -8.85 -15.16
N GLY A 129 28.15 -7.70 -14.84
CA GLY A 129 28.18 -6.50 -15.70
C GLY A 129 26.90 -5.66 -15.68
N SER A 130 25.99 -5.94 -14.75
CA SER A 130 24.76 -5.15 -14.57
C SER A 130 24.99 -3.95 -13.66
N SER A 131 24.19 -2.88 -13.87
CA SER A 131 24.23 -1.68 -13.03
C SER A 131 22.81 -1.17 -12.71
N VAL A 132 22.68 -0.52 -11.54
CA VAL A 132 21.47 0.21 -11.14
C VAL A 132 21.85 1.65 -10.83
N GLU A 133 21.27 2.57 -11.55
CA GLU A 133 21.41 4.00 -11.35
C GLU A 133 20.13 4.56 -10.73
N HIS A 134 20.28 5.41 -9.69
CA HIS A 134 19.17 6.14 -9.08
C HIS A 134 19.19 7.58 -9.59
N VAL A 135 18.15 7.97 -10.32
CA VAL A 135 17.95 9.35 -10.79
C VAL A 135 16.94 10.05 -9.90
N ARG A 136 17.40 11.08 -9.18
CA ARG A 136 16.57 11.83 -8.23
C ARG A 136 15.75 12.89 -8.93
N ALA A 137 14.60 12.49 -9.47
CA ALA A 137 13.66 13.38 -10.15
C ALA A 137 12.25 12.76 -10.15
N GLU A 138 11.22 13.56 -10.44
CA GLU A 138 9.89 13.04 -10.81
C GLU A 138 9.83 12.83 -12.33
N VAL A 139 9.14 11.78 -12.77
CA VAL A 139 8.78 11.61 -14.17
C VAL A 139 7.51 12.42 -14.45
N HIS A 140 7.56 13.32 -15.41
CA HIS A 140 6.43 14.15 -15.81
C HIS A 140 5.69 13.60 -17.03
N ASP A 141 6.42 12.99 -17.98
CA ASP A 141 5.85 12.48 -19.23
C ASP A 141 6.52 11.18 -19.65
N VAL A 142 5.73 10.34 -20.33
CA VAL A 142 6.16 9.09 -20.93
C VAL A 142 5.66 9.01 -22.37
N GLN A 143 6.52 8.59 -23.28
CA GLN A 143 6.21 8.30 -24.67
C GLN A 143 6.75 6.91 -25.01
N THR A 144 6.07 6.21 -25.90
CA THR A 144 6.49 4.90 -26.39
C THR A 144 6.58 4.92 -27.91
N ASP A 145 7.60 4.28 -28.44
CA ASP A 145 7.78 4.08 -29.86
C ASP A 145 8.18 2.61 -30.16
N ALA A 146 8.61 2.33 -31.39
CA ALA A 146 9.04 0.98 -31.78
C ALA A 146 10.30 0.52 -31.02
N ASP A 147 11.18 1.46 -30.68
CA ASP A 147 12.51 1.21 -30.12
C ASP A 147 12.48 1.15 -28.57
N GLY A 148 11.47 1.76 -27.92
CA GLY A 148 11.40 1.73 -26.46
C GLY A 148 10.46 2.72 -25.82
N VAL A 149 10.91 3.21 -24.66
CA VAL A 149 10.20 4.17 -23.80
C VAL A 149 11.09 5.38 -23.58
N ARG A 150 10.56 6.55 -23.86
CA ARG A 150 11.19 7.84 -23.54
C ARG A 150 10.46 8.49 -22.37
N VAL A 151 11.20 8.96 -21.38
CA VAL A 151 10.64 9.74 -20.27
C VAL A 151 11.24 11.12 -20.21
N THR A 152 10.42 12.08 -19.78
CA THR A 152 10.84 13.44 -19.46
C THR A 152 10.71 13.68 -17.97
N LEU A 153 11.78 14.17 -17.34
CA LEU A 153 11.86 14.38 -15.91
C LEU A 153 11.49 15.83 -15.52
N SER A 154 11.19 16.03 -14.24
CA SER A 154 10.88 17.36 -13.66
C SER A 154 11.99 18.39 -13.83
N ASN A 155 13.25 17.97 -13.94
CA ASN A 155 14.41 18.81 -14.17
C ASN A 155 14.74 19.06 -15.66
N GLY A 156 13.87 18.62 -16.59
CA GLY A 156 14.03 18.77 -18.02
C GLY A 156 14.92 17.72 -18.69
N GLN A 157 15.56 16.83 -17.95
CA GLN A 157 16.32 15.72 -18.52
C GLN A 157 15.38 14.72 -19.22
N ALA A 158 15.92 14.03 -20.22
CA ALA A 158 15.22 12.94 -20.89
C ALA A 158 16.05 11.64 -20.84
N TRP A 159 15.34 10.53 -20.64
CA TRP A 159 15.91 9.20 -20.69
C TRP A 159 15.18 8.34 -21.72
N HIS A 160 15.94 7.46 -22.34
CA HIS A 160 15.39 6.43 -23.25
C HIS A 160 15.79 5.05 -22.74
N ALA A 161 14.85 4.11 -22.76
CA ALA A 161 15.08 2.72 -22.38
C ALA A 161 14.34 1.78 -23.32
N ARG A 162 14.85 0.55 -23.50
CA ARG A 162 14.15 -0.48 -24.28
C ARG A 162 12.80 -0.82 -23.67
N GLN A 163 12.69 -0.79 -22.35
CA GLN A 163 11.47 -1.11 -21.61
C GLN A 163 11.30 -0.13 -20.44
N GLY A 164 10.02 0.20 -20.12
CA GLY A 164 9.65 1.04 -18.99
C GLY A 164 8.66 0.33 -18.07
N VAL A 165 8.76 0.56 -16.77
CA VAL A 165 7.85 -0.02 -15.77
C VAL A 165 7.31 1.06 -14.85
N LEU A 166 5.98 1.17 -14.78
CA LEU A 166 5.27 2.03 -13.85
C LEU A 166 5.21 1.35 -12.47
N ALA A 167 6.09 1.76 -11.57
CA ALA A 167 6.15 1.33 -10.17
C ALA A 167 5.78 2.49 -9.23
N THR A 168 4.81 3.31 -9.62
CA THR A 168 4.47 4.60 -9.01
C THR A 168 3.91 4.50 -7.60
N GLY A 169 3.62 3.28 -7.12
CA GLY A 169 3.06 3.09 -5.80
C GLY A 169 1.61 3.58 -5.70
N MET A 170 1.26 4.07 -4.53
CA MET A 170 -0.06 4.60 -4.20
C MET A 170 -0.03 6.13 -4.24
N PHE A 171 -1.15 6.72 -4.63
CA PHE A 171 -1.34 8.15 -4.54
C PHE A 171 -2.15 8.51 -3.29
N PRO A 172 -1.82 9.60 -2.59
CA PRO A 172 -2.65 10.06 -1.47
C PRO A 172 -4.06 10.34 -1.95
N ALA A 173 -5.03 10.21 -1.04
CA ALA A 173 -6.42 10.50 -1.35
C ALA A 173 -6.55 11.86 -2.03
N ALA A 174 -7.20 11.89 -3.21
CA ALA A 174 -7.37 13.13 -3.92
C ALA A 174 -8.09 14.13 -3.01
N ARG A 175 -7.61 15.37 -2.99
CA ARG A 175 -8.26 16.49 -2.30
C ARG A 175 -9.75 16.59 -2.64
N THR A 176 -10.12 16.20 -3.87
CA THR A 176 -11.51 16.16 -4.39
C THR A 176 -12.40 15.05 -3.80
N ALA A 177 -11.84 14.06 -3.09
CA ALA A 177 -12.65 13.02 -2.43
C ALA A 177 -13.55 13.61 -1.32
N LEU A 178 -13.12 14.70 -0.75
CA LEU A 178 -13.86 15.55 0.16
C LEU A 178 -14.41 16.69 -0.68
N LYS A 179 -15.68 16.78 -0.91
CA LYS A 179 -16.38 17.67 -1.87
C LYS A 179 -16.02 19.18 -1.88
N GLN A 180 -15.06 19.63 -1.08
CA GLN A 180 -14.43 20.97 -1.12
C GLN A 180 -12.95 20.86 -0.71
N PRO A 181 -12.05 20.77 -1.67
CA PRO A 181 -10.67 20.34 -1.42
C PRO A 181 -9.71 21.40 -0.89
N ALA A 182 -9.91 22.66 -1.27
CA ALA A 182 -8.90 23.69 -1.02
C ALA A 182 -8.83 24.13 0.45
N GLU A 183 -9.98 24.16 1.14
CA GLU A 183 -10.04 24.65 2.52
C GLU A 183 -9.61 23.58 3.55
N LEU A 184 -9.92 22.31 3.29
CA LEU A 184 -9.60 21.22 4.21
C LEU A 184 -8.09 20.98 4.34
N ASN A 185 -7.37 21.10 3.25
CA ASN A 185 -5.92 20.80 3.26
C ASN A 185 -5.04 21.93 3.80
N ALA A 186 -5.58 23.17 3.87
CA ALA A 186 -4.87 24.26 4.52
C ALA A 186 -4.88 24.14 6.06
N THR A 187 -5.83 23.35 6.61
CA THR A 187 -6.03 23.19 8.05
C THR A 187 -5.84 21.76 8.56
N ALA A 188 -5.69 20.78 7.66
CA ALA A 188 -5.50 19.39 8.04
C ALA A 188 -4.02 19.05 8.21
N VAL A 189 -3.69 18.44 9.33
CA VAL A 189 -2.37 17.85 9.58
C VAL A 189 -2.26 16.54 8.77
N ASP A 190 -1.11 16.35 8.12
CA ASP A 190 -0.81 15.10 7.43
C ASP A 190 -0.67 13.96 8.47
N PRO A 191 -1.33 12.81 8.29
CA PRO A 191 -1.24 11.70 9.24
C PRO A 191 0.18 11.11 9.39
N TRP A 192 1.10 11.46 8.51
CA TRP A 192 2.49 11.04 8.52
C TRP A 192 3.46 12.12 9.02
N ASP A 193 2.98 13.36 9.22
CA ASP A 193 3.78 14.45 9.76
C ASP A 193 3.80 14.42 11.30
N VAL A 194 4.65 13.58 11.85
CA VAL A 194 4.85 13.46 13.31
C VAL A 194 5.39 14.75 13.92
N SER A 195 6.15 15.54 13.15
CA SER A 195 6.66 16.84 13.63
C SER A 195 5.53 17.82 13.85
N ALA A 196 4.59 17.91 12.91
CA ALA A 196 3.38 18.73 13.09
C ALA A 196 2.54 18.22 14.29
N MET A 197 2.37 16.89 14.45
CA MET A 197 1.65 16.34 15.61
C MET A 197 2.31 16.67 16.94
N ARG A 198 3.64 16.71 17.02
CA ARG A 198 4.41 17.07 18.21
C ARG A 198 4.20 18.54 18.62
N SER A 199 3.88 19.41 17.67
CA SER A 199 3.65 20.84 17.92
C SER A 199 2.21 21.19 18.30
N LEU A 200 1.28 20.20 18.32
CA LEU A 200 -0.09 20.42 18.72
C LEU A 200 -0.21 20.72 20.22
N ASP A 201 -1.23 21.50 20.59
CA ASP A 201 -1.62 21.58 22.00
C ASP A 201 -2.00 20.17 22.49
N PRO A 202 -1.34 19.66 23.55
CA PRO A 202 -1.61 18.32 24.07
C PRO A 202 -3.05 18.08 24.50
N LEU A 203 -3.84 19.10 24.73
CA LEU A 203 -5.23 19.01 25.18
C LEU A 203 -6.24 19.29 24.04
N SER A 204 -5.77 19.60 22.84
CA SER A 204 -6.64 19.90 21.70
C SER A 204 -7.56 18.73 21.36
N HIS A 205 -8.76 19.02 20.86
CA HIS A 205 -9.67 18.02 20.31
C HIS A 205 -9.29 17.69 18.87
N VAL A 206 -8.78 16.47 18.61
CA VAL A 206 -8.38 16.02 17.28
C VAL A 206 -9.52 15.28 16.60
N LEU A 207 -9.87 15.72 15.41
CA LEU A 207 -10.80 15.02 14.52
C LEU A 207 -10.03 14.25 13.44
N ILE A 208 -10.34 12.96 13.26
CA ILE A 208 -9.70 12.12 12.24
C ILE A 208 -10.75 11.60 11.25
N ILE A 209 -10.57 11.85 9.96
CA ILE A 209 -11.42 11.31 8.90
C ILE A 209 -10.79 10.03 8.36
N GLY A 210 -11.52 8.91 8.46
CA GLY A 210 -11.04 7.57 8.08
C GLY A 210 -10.57 6.76 9.30
N SER A 211 -10.88 5.47 9.30
CA SER A 211 -10.62 4.58 10.45
C SER A 211 -9.79 3.33 10.07
N GLY A 212 -8.97 3.42 9.02
CA GLY A 212 -8.04 2.37 8.58
C GLY A 212 -6.72 2.38 9.36
N LEU A 213 -5.73 1.62 8.87
CA LEU A 213 -4.40 1.55 9.51
C LEU A 213 -3.69 2.91 9.58
N THR A 214 -3.94 3.83 8.63
CA THR A 214 -3.40 5.21 8.70
C THR A 214 -3.92 5.97 9.94
N MET A 215 -5.19 5.75 10.33
CA MET A 215 -5.71 6.30 11.58
C MET A 215 -5.03 5.68 12.79
N VAL A 216 -4.76 4.37 12.74
CA VAL A 216 -4.03 3.68 13.83
C VAL A 216 -2.67 4.32 14.03
N ASP A 217 -1.90 4.52 12.95
CA ASP A 217 -0.58 5.16 12.99
C ASP A 217 -0.67 6.62 13.51
N ALA A 218 -1.66 7.39 13.06
CA ALA A 218 -1.88 8.76 13.56
C ALA A 218 -2.18 8.80 15.08
N VAL A 219 -3.00 7.87 15.59
CA VAL A 219 -3.31 7.77 17.02
C VAL A 219 -2.06 7.35 17.81
N VAL A 220 -1.26 6.42 17.29
CA VAL A 220 0.04 6.04 17.88
C VAL A 220 0.97 7.25 17.96
N SER A 221 1.10 8.02 16.89
CA SER A 221 1.92 9.24 16.88
C SER A 221 1.43 10.28 17.88
N LEU A 222 0.13 10.52 17.95
CA LEU A 222 -0.45 11.45 18.93
C LEU A 222 -0.14 11.03 20.38
N ASP A 223 -0.30 9.75 20.71
CA ASP A 223 0.01 9.26 22.07
C ASP A 223 1.51 9.39 22.39
N GLN A 224 2.39 9.02 21.45
CA GLN A 224 3.84 9.10 21.58
C GLN A 224 4.37 10.54 21.66
N THR A 225 3.73 11.48 21.00
CA THR A 225 4.09 12.92 21.08
C THR A 225 3.52 13.62 22.31
N GLY A 226 2.80 12.90 23.17
CA GLY A 226 2.32 13.44 24.44
C GLY A 226 0.91 14.02 24.41
N HIS A 227 0.17 13.84 23.32
CA HIS A 227 -1.23 14.27 23.24
C HIS A 227 -2.09 13.57 24.30
N ARG A 228 -2.99 14.32 24.95
CA ARG A 228 -3.87 13.84 26.05
C ARG A 228 -5.33 14.25 25.86
N GLY A 229 -5.62 15.13 24.92
CA GLY A 229 -6.96 15.58 24.58
C GLY A 229 -7.84 14.50 23.94
N PRO A 230 -9.11 14.81 23.69
CA PRO A 230 -10.03 13.89 23.03
C PRO A 230 -9.68 13.69 21.55
N ILE A 231 -9.89 12.46 21.05
CA ILE A 231 -9.72 12.10 19.65
C ILE A 231 -11.06 11.53 19.14
N THR A 232 -11.60 12.12 18.09
CA THR A 232 -12.83 11.64 17.46
C THR A 232 -12.57 11.20 16.03
N VAL A 233 -12.75 9.91 15.76
CA VAL A 233 -12.59 9.30 14.43
C VAL A 233 -13.94 9.18 13.75
N ILE A 234 -14.00 9.53 12.47
CA ILE A 234 -15.22 9.48 11.68
C ILE A 234 -15.01 8.53 10.50
N SER A 235 -15.87 7.52 10.39
CA SER A 235 -15.89 6.64 9.21
C SER A 235 -17.32 6.18 8.90
N ARG A 236 -17.56 5.82 7.63
CA ARG A 236 -18.91 5.46 7.15
C ARG A 236 -19.58 4.32 7.92
N HIS A 237 -18.81 3.41 8.47
CA HIS A 237 -19.31 2.23 9.14
C HIS A 237 -18.93 2.14 10.63
N GLY A 238 -18.06 3.03 11.13
CA GLY A 238 -17.53 2.94 12.49
C GLY A 238 -16.64 1.71 12.71
N LEU A 239 -16.18 1.08 11.62
CA LEU A 239 -15.28 -0.06 11.69
C LEU A 239 -13.84 0.43 11.81
N TRP A 240 -13.02 -0.33 12.52
CA TRP A 240 -11.58 -0.12 12.67
C TRP A 240 -10.83 -1.46 12.56
N PRO A 241 -9.51 -1.46 12.27
CA PRO A 241 -8.76 -2.70 12.09
C PRO A 241 -8.79 -3.58 13.34
N GLN A 242 -9.20 -4.84 13.17
CA GLN A 242 -9.19 -5.82 14.24
C GLN A 242 -7.76 -6.13 14.69
N VAL A 243 -7.57 -6.54 15.93
CA VAL A 243 -6.25 -6.98 16.43
C VAL A 243 -5.80 -8.23 15.67
N ARG A 244 -4.54 -8.26 15.26
CA ARG A 244 -3.95 -9.46 14.66
C ARG A 244 -3.68 -10.51 15.72
N ARG A 245 -4.18 -11.70 15.49
CA ARG A 245 -3.91 -12.90 16.28
C ARG A 245 -3.24 -13.95 15.40
N GLN A 246 -2.69 -14.97 16.01
CA GLN A 246 -2.04 -16.09 15.33
C GLN A 246 -2.80 -17.40 15.65
N PRO A 247 -3.97 -17.60 15.05
CA PRO A 247 -4.73 -18.83 15.27
C PRO A 247 -4.04 -20.00 14.59
N PRO A 248 -4.34 -21.25 14.99
CA PRO A 248 -3.90 -22.43 14.26
C PRO A 248 -4.48 -22.43 12.84
N SER A 249 -3.88 -23.24 11.95
CA SER A 249 -4.39 -23.40 10.59
C SER A 249 -5.81 -23.97 10.59
N TRP A 250 -6.62 -23.53 9.63
CA TRP A 250 -7.99 -24.04 9.40
C TRP A 250 -8.03 -24.82 8.09
N PRO A 251 -8.88 -25.88 7.99
CA PRO A 251 -9.04 -26.64 6.75
C PRO A 251 -9.37 -25.74 5.55
N ASP A 252 -8.80 -26.05 4.39
CA ASP A 252 -9.07 -25.30 3.17
C ASP A 252 -10.46 -25.60 2.63
N PHE A 253 -11.42 -24.77 2.99
CA PHE A 253 -12.82 -24.87 2.55
C PHE A 253 -13.09 -24.16 1.23
N LEU A 254 -12.10 -23.43 0.66
CA LEU A 254 -12.25 -22.68 -0.58
C LEU A 254 -11.63 -23.37 -1.80
N ALA A 255 -10.88 -24.46 -1.63
CA ALA A 255 -10.21 -25.16 -2.72
C ALA A 255 -11.16 -25.53 -3.87
N THR A 256 -12.39 -25.95 -3.54
CA THR A 256 -13.41 -26.40 -4.50
C THR A 256 -14.52 -25.37 -4.74
N VAL A 257 -14.47 -24.22 -4.06
CA VAL A 257 -15.54 -23.21 -4.22
C VAL A 257 -15.40 -22.50 -5.56
N ASP A 258 -16.49 -22.49 -6.31
CA ASP A 258 -16.61 -21.76 -7.56
C ASP A 258 -16.51 -20.23 -7.32
N ALA A 259 -15.53 -19.60 -7.91
CA ALA A 259 -15.36 -18.16 -7.85
C ALA A 259 -16.54 -17.38 -8.48
N ALA A 260 -17.28 -18.00 -9.40
CA ALA A 260 -18.49 -17.41 -10.00
C ALA A 260 -19.68 -17.36 -9.04
N ALA A 261 -19.61 -18.02 -7.88
CA ALA A 261 -20.68 -18.03 -6.88
C ALA A 261 -21.05 -16.65 -6.31
N GLY A 262 -20.14 -15.68 -6.46
CA GLY A 262 -20.32 -14.28 -6.09
C GLY A 262 -20.09 -14.00 -4.60
N PRO A 263 -19.89 -12.71 -4.24
CA PRO A 263 -19.43 -12.31 -2.91
C PRO A 263 -20.41 -12.68 -1.79
N ARG A 264 -21.71 -12.68 -2.06
CA ARG A 264 -22.72 -13.04 -1.04
C ARG A 264 -22.58 -14.49 -0.57
N ARG A 265 -22.40 -15.43 -1.52
CA ARG A 265 -22.25 -16.86 -1.21
C ARG A 265 -20.91 -17.13 -0.54
N LEU A 266 -19.85 -16.51 -1.04
CA LEU A 266 -18.51 -16.61 -0.42
C LEU A 266 -18.53 -16.09 1.01
N MET A 267 -19.15 -14.95 1.28
CA MET A 267 -19.30 -14.43 2.65
C MET A 267 -20.11 -15.37 3.56
N ALA A 268 -21.20 -15.95 3.06
CA ALA A 268 -22.00 -16.89 3.84
C ALA A 268 -21.16 -18.11 4.24
N GLU A 269 -20.33 -18.63 3.32
CA GLU A 269 -19.42 -19.74 3.60
C GLU A 269 -18.36 -19.34 4.63
N VAL A 270 -17.66 -18.21 4.44
CA VAL A 270 -16.67 -17.70 5.42
C VAL A 270 -17.32 -17.54 6.80
N HIS A 271 -18.50 -16.96 6.90
CA HIS A 271 -19.22 -16.82 8.17
C HIS A 271 -19.59 -18.17 8.80
N SER A 272 -19.96 -19.17 7.98
CA SER A 272 -20.23 -20.52 8.45
C SER A 272 -19.00 -21.14 9.08
N GLN A 273 -17.86 -21.05 8.40
CA GLN A 273 -16.57 -21.55 8.87
C GLN A 273 -16.08 -20.83 10.14
N CYS A 274 -16.24 -19.49 10.20
CA CYS A 274 -15.90 -18.73 11.40
C CYS A 274 -16.76 -19.16 12.61
N ARG A 275 -18.05 -19.43 12.43
CA ARG A 275 -18.91 -19.95 13.52
C ARG A 275 -18.49 -21.33 13.96
N GLN A 276 -18.11 -22.22 13.04
CA GLN A 276 -17.61 -23.56 13.38
C GLN A 276 -16.31 -23.47 14.16
N ALA A 277 -15.37 -22.60 13.73
CA ALA A 277 -14.12 -22.38 14.46
C ALA A 277 -14.39 -21.90 15.89
N MET A 278 -15.23 -20.87 16.06
CA MET A 278 -15.58 -20.36 17.39
C MET A 278 -16.28 -21.41 18.28
N ALA A 279 -17.14 -22.24 17.71
CA ALA A 279 -17.77 -23.35 18.44
C ALA A 279 -16.74 -24.40 18.87
N ALA A 280 -15.64 -24.55 18.16
CA ALA A 280 -14.51 -25.42 18.52
C ALA A 280 -13.47 -24.73 19.44
N GLY A 281 -13.73 -23.52 19.92
CA GLY A 281 -12.79 -22.74 20.75
C GLY A 281 -11.62 -22.14 19.97
N ILE A 282 -11.71 -22.11 18.63
CA ILE A 282 -10.67 -21.54 17.75
C ILE A 282 -11.10 -20.14 17.30
N ASP A 283 -10.15 -19.20 17.24
CA ASP A 283 -10.41 -17.83 16.83
C ASP A 283 -10.94 -17.77 15.38
N TRP A 284 -11.94 -16.92 15.15
CA TRP A 284 -12.54 -16.67 13.82
C TRP A 284 -11.54 -16.25 12.74
N GLN A 285 -10.36 -15.78 13.12
CA GLN A 285 -9.32 -15.40 12.17
C GLN A 285 -8.73 -16.60 11.44
N ALA A 286 -8.79 -17.82 12.00
CA ALA A 286 -8.26 -19.02 11.36
C ALA A 286 -8.92 -19.29 9.98
N PRO A 287 -10.27 -19.39 9.85
CA PRO A 287 -10.90 -19.51 8.54
C PRO A 287 -10.69 -18.31 7.63
N LEU A 288 -10.63 -17.09 8.19
CA LEU A 288 -10.42 -15.89 7.38
C LEU A 288 -8.99 -15.85 6.79
N ASP A 289 -7.99 -16.33 7.52
CA ASP A 289 -6.62 -16.43 7.01
C ASP A 289 -6.49 -17.44 5.85
N THR A 290 -7.31 -18.51 5.85
CA THR A 290 -7.38 -19.45 4.71
C THR A 290 -7.82 -18.77 3.41
N VAL A 291 -8.67 -17.73 3.47
CA VAL A 291 -9.12 -16.99 2.28
C VAL A 291 -7.94 -16.37 1.51
N ARG A 292 -6.85 -15.99 2.20
CA ARG A 292 -5.69 -15.31 1.58
C ARG A 292 -5.12 -16.09 0.39
N ALA A 293 -4.97 -17.40 0.51
CA ALA A 293 -4.43 -18.24 -0.57
C ALA A 293 -5.31 -18.23 -1.84
N HIS A 294 -6.57 -17.89 -1.71
CA HIS A 294 -7.54 -17.91 -2.81
C HIS A 294 -7.89 -16.55 -3.39
N ILE A 295 -7.40 -15.44 -2.81
CA ILE A 295 -7.78 -14.07 -3.23
C ILE A 295 -7.50 -13.84 -4.71
N ALA A 296 -6.31 -14.21 -5.19
CA ALA A 296 -5.93 -14.01 -6.59
C ALA A 296 -6.87 -14.76 -7.54
N ARG A 297 -7.18 -16.02 -7.25
CA ARG A 297 -8.13 -16.86 -8.03
C ARG A 297 -9.53 -16.28 -7.97
N LEU A 298 -10.05 -16.02 -6.77
CA LEU A 298 -11.40 -15.50 -6.58
C LEU A 298 -11.60 -14.15 -7.28
N TRP A 299 -10.59 -13.27 -7.20
CA TRP A 299 -10.66 -11.96 -7.85
C TRP A 299 -10.57 -12.05 -9.36
N SER A 300 -9.61 -12.82 -9.91
CA SER A 300 -9.42 -12.93 -11.36
C SER A 300 -10.63 -13.55 -12.07
N GLN A 301 -11.25 -14.56 -11.46
CA GLN A 301 -12.41 -15.29 -12.02
C GLN A 301 -13.75 -14.62 -11.74
N ALA A 302 -13.82 -13.65 -10.81
CA ALA A 302 -15.06 -12.95 -10.50
C ALA A 302 -15.51 -12.08 -11.68
N SER A 303 -16.80 -12.08 -12.00
CA SER A 303 -17.40 -11.16 -12.96
C SER A 303 -17.27 -9.72 -12.49
N GLU A 304 -17.27 -8.76 -13.42
CA GLU A 304 -17.23 -7.32 -13.09
C GLU A 304 -18.38 -6.91 -12.14
N ARG A 305 -19.57 -7.50 -12.33
CA ARG A 305 -20.71 -7.31 -11.43
C ARG A 305 -20.37 -7.73 -10.00
N HIS A 306 -19.74 -8.91 -9.83
CA HIS A 306 -19.36 -9.41 -8.52
C HIS A 306 -18.25 -8.60 -7.87
N LYS A 307 -17.28 -8.15 -8.65
CA LYS A 307 -16.25 -7.21 -8.18
C LYS A 307 -16.87 -5.90 -7.70
N ARG A 308 -17.84 -5.31 -8.43
CA ARG A 308 -18.58 -4.12 -7.98
C ARG A 308 -19.34 -4.36 -6.67
N GLN A 309 -20.02 -5.49 -6.55
CA GLN A 309 -20.74 -5.85 -5.31
C GLN A 309 -19.78 -5.96 -4.12
N PHE A 310 -18.63 -6.61 -4.32
CA PHE A 310 -17.59 -6.70 -3.30
C PHE A 310 -17.09 -5.31 -2.89
N VAL A 311 -16.65 -4.49 -3.83
CA VAL A 311 -16.11 -3.15 -3.53
C VAL A 311 -17.14 -2.28 -2.81
N ARG A 312 -18.42 -2.35 -3.21
CA ARG A 312 -19.49 -1.52 -2.63
C ARG A 312 -19.93 -1.99 -1.24
N HIS A 313 -20.05 -3.31 -1.01
CA HIS A 313 -20.75 -3.84 0.16
C HIS A 313 -19.86 -4.63 1.11
N VAL A 314 -18.80 -5.27 0.61
CA VAL A 314 -17.95 -6.19 1.40
C VAL A 314 -16.63 -5.54 1.78
N ARG A 315 -16.06 -4.71 0.92
CA ARG A 315 -14.74 -4.11 1.12
C ARG A 315 -14.55 -3.45 2.49
N PRO A 316 -15.48 -2.66 3.06
CA PRO A 316 -15.27 -2.04 4.38
C PRO A 316 -15.06 -3.08 5.49
N TRP A 317 -15.79 -4.20 5.42
CA TRP A 317 -15.64 -5.33 6.35
C TRP A 317 -14.34 -6.08 6.10
N TRP A 318 -14.03 -6.34 4.82
CA TRP A 318 -12.77 -6.94 4.42
C TRP A 318 -11.58 -6.15 4.95
N GLU A 319 -11.53 -4.84 4.69
CA GLU A 319 -10.42 -3.97 5.11
C GLU A 319 -10.21 -4.01 6.64
N SER A 320 -11.28 -4.03 7.45
CA SER A 320 -11.14 -4.04 8.90
C SER A 320 -10.75 -5.41 9.48
N HIS A 321 -11.15 -6.52 8.83
CA HIS A 321 -10.94 -7.89 9.34
C HIS A 321 -9.72 -8.56 8.74
N HIS A 322 -9.29 -8.15 7.56
CA HIS A 322 -8.12 -8.69 6.85
C HIS A 322 -6.85 -7.86 7.07
N HIS A 323 -6.93 -6.54 6.93
CA HIS A 323 -5.83 -5.62 7.22
C HIS A 323 -5.85 -5.24 8.71
N ARG A 324 -5.39 -6.17 9.55
CA ARG A 324 -5.46 -6.09 11.01
C ARG A 324 -4.37 -5.22 11.59
N SER A 325 -4.61 -4.68 12.78
CA SER A 325 -3.67 -3.90 13.55
C SER A 325 -2.71 -4.81 14.35
N PRO A 326 -1.43 -4.45 14.48
CA PRO A 326 -0.51 -5.13 15.39
C PRO A 326 -1.04 -5.11 16.83
N PRO A 327 -0.74 -6.13 17.66
CA PRO A 327 -1.23 -6.19 19.03
C PRO A 327 -0.91 -4.96 19.88
N PRO A 328 0.33 -4.37 19.86
CA PRO A 328 0.62 -3.16 20.65
C PRO A 328 -0.25 -1.96 20.25
N SER A 329 -0.42 -1.72 18.96
CA SER A 329 -1.24 -0.61 18.47
C SER A 329 -2.73 -0.83 18.79
N ALA A 330 -3.23 -2.05 18.66
CA ALA A 330 -4.61 -2.39 19.03
C ALA A 330 -4.86 -2.16 20.53
N ALA A 331 -3.94 -2.60 21.40
CA ALA A 331 -4.03 -2.41 22.83
C ALA A 331 -4.02 -0.92 23.23
N LEU A 332 -3.25 -0.08 22.52
CA LEU A 332 -3.28 1.36 22.69
C LEU A 332 -4.67 1.92 22.37
N LEU A 333 -5.24 1.58 21.22
CA LEU A 333 -6.57 2.07 20.84
C LEU A 333 -7.64 1.63 21.85
N GLU A 334 -7.65 0.36 22.25
CA GLU A 334 -8.56 -0.18 23.28
C GLU A 334 -8.43 0.57 24.60
N ARG A 335 -7.21 0.84 25.06
CA ARG A 335 -6.95 1.65 26.25
C ARG A 335 -7.52 3.07 26.14
N LEU A 336 -7.30 3.75 25.00
CA LEU A 336 -7.80 5.10 24.79
C LEU A 336 -9.33 5.15 24.69
N ILE A 337 -9.95 4.13 24.12
CA ILE A 337 -11.42 3.97 24.09
C ILE A 337 -11.95 3.78 25.51
N ALA A 338 -11.35 2.88 26.30
CA ALA A 338 -11.75 2.63 27.69
C ALA A 338 -11.60 3.86 28.58
N GLN A 339 -10.63 4.73 28.30
CA GLN A 339 -10.42 6.01 28.96
C GLN A 339 -11.39 7.12 28.50
N GLY A 340 -12.22 6.86 27.49
CA GLY A 340 -13.09 7.87 26.87
C GLY A 340 -12.36 8.92 26.04
N ARG A 341 -11.05 8.75 25.79
CA ARG A 341 -10.22 9.68 25.01
C ARG A 341 -10.36 9.45 23.50
N LEU A 342 -10.61 8.24 23.06
CA LEU A 342 -10.82 7.90 21.66
C LEU A 342 -12.26 7.46 21.43
N SER A 343 -12.94 8.10 20.50
CA SER A 343 -14.27 7.71 20.05
C SER A 343 -14.30 7.47 18.53
N ILE A 344 -14.99 6.41 18.09
CA ILE A 344 -15.12 6.07 16.67
C ILE A 344 -16.58 6.16 16.27
N LEU A 345 -16.91 7.13 15.42
CA LEU A 345 -18.26 7.44 14.99
C LEU A 345 -18.58 6.82 13.63
N ALA A 346 -19.69 6.08 13.54
CA ALA A 346 -20.27 5.68 12.28
C ALA A 346 -21.02 6.87 11.64
N ALA A 347 -20.37 7.60 10.75
CA ALA A 347 -20.92 8.79 10.11
C ALA A 347 -20.40 9.00 8.68
N CYS A 348 -21.24 9.59 7.84
CA CYS A 348 -20.83 10.11 6.54
C CYS A 348 -20.36 11.55 6.70
N TYR A 349 -19.19 11.85 6.22
CA TYR A 349 -18.68 13.19 6.09
C TYR A 349 -19.30 13.88 4.86
N HIS A 350 -19.72 15.12 5.00
CA HIS A 350 -20.31 15.93 3.93
C HIS A 350 -19.44 17.12 3.54
N ARG A 351 -18.97 17.91 4.50
CA ARG A 351 -18.22 19.15 4.31
C ARG A 351 -17.33 19.45 5.51
N ALA A 352 -16.23 20.17 5.30
CA ALA A 352 -15.46 20.82 6.34
C ALA A 352 -15.38 22.32 6.11
N GLU A 353 -15.40 23.08 7.19
CA GLU A 353 -15.13 24.51 7.24
C GLU A 353 -14.11 24.73 8.36
N GLY A 354 -12.86 24.98 7.98
CA GLY A 354 -11.75 24.91 8.93
C GLY A 354 -11.70 23.54 9.61
N THR A 355 -11.75 23.50 10.93
CA THR A 355 -11.77 22.26 11.74
C THR A 355 -13.19 21.83 12.14
N THR A 356 -14.23 22.47 11.61
CA THR A 356 -15.63 22.06 11.81
C THR A 356 -16.08 21.13 10.69
N LEU A 357 -16.52 19.93 11.05
CA LEU A 357 -17.03 18.93 10.11
C LEU A 357 -18.55 18.89 10.14
N THR A 358 -19.18 18.97 8.98
CA THR A 358 -20.58 18.59 8.78
C THR A 358 -20.65 17.10 8.51
N ILE A 359 -21.24 16.34 9.42
CA ILE A 359 -21.37 14.89 9.35
C ILE A 359 -22.84 14.48 9.47
N ARG A 360 -23.15 13.30 8.95
CA ARG A 360 -24.44 12.65 9.22
C ARG A 360 -24.17 11.28 9.84
N ARG A 361 -24.56 11.11 11.09
CA ARG A 361 -24.40 9.85 11.80
C ARG A 361 -25.25 8.76 11.17
N ARG A 362 -24.78 7.52 11.27
CA ARG A 362 -25.53 6.38 10.75
C ARG A 362 -26.84 6.21 11.54
N GLY A 363 -27.96 6.14 10.81
CA GLY A 363 -29.30 6.08 11.39
C GLY A 363 -29.96 7.46 11.58
N GLU A 364 -29.22 8.55 11.46
CA GLU A 364 -29.78 9.91 11.52
C GLU A 364 -30.12 10.43 10.11
N THR A 365 -31.16 11.24 10.02
CA THR A 365 -31.60 11.86 8.76
C THR A 365 -30.98 13.23 8.54
N LEU A 366 -30.75 13.98 9.62
CA LEU A 366 -30.20 15.34 9.57
C LEU A 366 -28.69 15.35 9.80
N PRO A 367 -27.95 16.19 9.09
CA PRO A 367 -26.54 16.42 9.38
C PRO A 367 -26.38 17.21 10.67
N THR A 368 -25.27 16.96 11.36
CA THR A 368 -24.83 17.67 12.56
C THR A 368 -23.43 18.23 12.36
N GLN A 369 -23.08 19.28 13.10
CA GLN A 369 -21.72 19.82 13.12
C GLN A 369 -20.93 19.19 14.25
N LEU A 370 -19.67 18.86 13.95
CA LEU A 370 -18.67 18.38 14.89
C LEU A 370 -17.49 19.33 14.87
N HIS A 371 -17.19 19.93 16.02
CA HIS A 371 -16.10 20.90 16.16
C HIS A 371 -14.88 20.24 16.77
N GLY A 372 -13.72 20.59 16.28
CA GLY A 372 -12.41 20.19 16.80
C GLY A 372 -11.41 21.33 16.65
N ASP A 373 -10.25 21.15 17.25
CA ASP A 373 -9.14 22.11 17.15
C ASP A 373 -8.17 21.73 16.04
N VAL A 374 -8.07 20.42 15.75
CA VAL A 374 -7.17 19.85 14.74
C VAL A 374 -7.93 18.85 13.88
N LEU A 375 -7.60 18.81 12.60
CA LEU A 375 -8.14 17.85 11.65
C LEU A 375 -7.01 17.02 11.04
N ILE A 376 -7.16 15.69 11.03
CA ILE A 376 -6.26 14.74 10.36
C ILE A 376 -7.04 13.98 9.28
N ASN A 377 -6.51 13.96 8.06
CA ASN A 377 -7.15 13.25 6.96
C ASN A 377 -6.50 11.87 6.74
N SER A 378 -7.09 10.82 7.32
CA SER A 378 -6.72 9.41 7.14
C SER A 378 -7.68 8.65 6.22
N SER A 379 -8.34 9.34 5.28
CA SER A 379 -9.40 8.75 4.42
C SER A 379 -8.87 7.75 3.37
N GLY A 380 -7.56 7.58 3.27
CA GLY A 380 -6.92 6.52 2.49
C GLY A 380 -6.25 6.99 1.21
N ILE A 381 -6.30 6.14 0.20
CA ILE A 381 -5.51 6.20 -1.03
C ILE A 381 -6.44 6.42 -2.22
N GLU A 382 -6.01 7.22 -3.20
CA GLU A 382 -6.71 7.37 -4.47
C GLU A 382 -6.22 6.33 -5.47
N TYR A 383 -7.11 5.44 -5.86
CA TYR A 383 -6.85 4.44 -6.89
C TYR A 383 -7.37 4.86 -8.27
N ASP A 384 -8.27 5.83 -8.34
CA ASP A 384 -8.78 6.35 -9.60
C ASP A 384 -7.77 7.31 -10.24
N TRP A 385 -7.01 6.84 -11.21
CA TRP A 385 -6.00 7.64 -11.90
C TRP A 385 -6.58 8.89 -12.57
N GLN A 386 -7.85 8.90 -12.92
CA GLN A 386 -8.53 10.07 -13.48
C GLN A 386 -8.68 11.22 -12.46
N ARG A 387 -8.57 10.89 -11.17
CA ARG A 387 -8.68 11.84 -10.04
C ARG A 387 -7.33 12.22 -9.44
N VAL A 388 -6.25 11.60 -9.89
CA VAL A 388 -4.90 11.89 -9.41
C VAL A 388 -4.39 13.16 -10.06
N ASP A 389 -4.15 14.20 -9.23
CA ASP A 389 -3.63 15.49 -9.68
C ASP A 389 -2.09 15.50 -9.69
N LYS A 390 -1.49 14.71 -10.58
CA LYS A 390 -0.05 14.62 -10.80
C LYS A 390 0.24 14.63 -12.31
N PRO A 391 1.39 15.20 -12.76
CA PRO A 391 1.74 15.29 -14.17
C PRO A 391 1.72 13.92 -14.87
N LEU A 392 2.41 12.93 -14.32
CA LEU A 392 2.57 11.60 -14.94
C LEU A 392 1.23 10.89 -15.22
N PRO A 393 0.31 10.67 -14.25
CA PRO A 393 -0.99 10.06 -14.55
C PRO A 393 -1.80 10.85 -15.59
N ARG A 394 -1.79 12.19 -15.51
CA ARG A 394 -2.48 13.05 -16.48
C ARG A 394 -1.95 12.85 -17.90
N GLN A 395 -0.62 12.87 -18.09
CA GLN A 395 -0.01 12.71 -19.40
C GLN A 395 -0.22 11.31 -19.98
N LEU A 396 -0.07 10.25 -19.15
CA LEU A 396 -0.32 8.88 -19.59
C LEU A 396 -1.76 8.67 -20.08
N LEU A 397 -2.74 9.23 -19.35
CA LEU A 397 -4.15 9.20 -19.73
C LEU A 397 -4.44 10.06 -20.98
N ALA A 398 -3.91 11.28 -21.03
CA ALA A 398 -4.11 12.20 -22.16
C ALA A 398 -3.51 11.66 -23.48
N ARG A 399 -2.38 10.97 -23.41
CA ARG A 399 -1.75 10.30 -24.55
C ARG A 399 -2.42 8.96 -24.89
N GLY A 400 -3.32 8.47 -24.05
CA GLY A 400 -3.95 7.17 -24.23
C GLY A 400 -3.00 5.99 -24.01
N LEU A 401 -1.84 6.18 -23.40
CA LEU A 401 -0.87 5.10 -23.13
C LEU A 401 -1.35 4.12 -22.08
N VAL A 402 -2.24 4.54 -21.22
CA VAL A 402 -2.89 3.70 -20.20
C VAL A 402 -4.39 3.90 -20.24
N ARG A 403 -5.13 2.87 -19.89
CA ARG A 403 -6.58 2.90 -19.68
C ARG A 403 -6.88 2.72 -18.20
N PRO A 404 -7.79 3.55 -17.61
CA PRO A 404 -8.21 3.35 -16.22
C PRO A 404 -8.72 1.94 -15.99
N GLY A 405 -8.40 1.39 -14.83
CA GLY A 405 -8.90 0.08 -14.40
C GLY A 405 -10.41 0.08 -14.21
N PRO A 406 -11.07 -1.06 -14.41
CA PRO A 406 -12.47 -1.20 -14.04
C PRO A 406 -12.62 -0.89 -12.54
N LEU A 407 -13.78 -0.33 -12.14
CA LEU A 407 -14.08 0.02 -10.75
C LEU A 407 -13.24 1.18 -10.19
N ALA A 408 -12.61 2.00 -11.03
CA ALA A 408 -11.72 3.08 -10.60
C ALA A 408 -10.58 2.57 -9.70
N LEU A 409 -9.99 1.43 -10.02
CA LEU A 409 -8.93 0.77 -9.27
C LEU A 409 -7.67 0.62 -10.13
N GLY A 410 -6.85 1.65 -10.19
CA GLY A 410 -5.60 1.66 -10.92
C GLY A 410 -5.79 1.71 -12.44
N ILE A 411 -4.92 1.02 -13.17
CA ILE A 411 -4.88 0.92 -14.63
C ILE A 411 -5.04 -0.52 -15.10
N GLN A 412 -5.34 -0.71 -16.38
CA GLN A 412 -5.45 -2.03 -16.99
C GLN A 412 -4.08 -2.51 -17.47
N ALA A 413 -3.84 -3.80 -17.28
CA ALA A 413 -2.70 -4.53 -17.82
C ALA A 413 -3.11 -5.95 -18.22
N ASP A 414 -2.28 -6.62 -18.98
CA ASP A 414 -2.40 -8.07 -19.20
C ASP A 414 -1.87 -8.87 -17.98
N THR A 415 -1.93 -10.19 -18.04
CA THR A 415 -1.46 -11.07 -16.97
C THR A 415 0.06 -11.04 -16.76
N ALA A 416 0.81 -10.53 -17.72
CA ALA A 416 2.25 -10.34 -17.66
C ALA A 416 2.66 -8.96 -17.13
N GLY A 417 1.69 -8.08 -16.87
CA GLY A 417 1.92 -6.72 -16.38
C GLY A 417 2.11 -5.67 -17.48
N ALA A 418 1.99 -6.04 -18.78
CA ALA A 418 2.04 -5.07 -19.88
C ALA A 418 0.78 -4.20 -19.86
N VAL A 419 0.93 -2.87 -19.87
CA VAL A 419 -0.21 -1.96 -19.77
C VAL A 419 -1.10 -2.04 -21.01
N ILE A 420 -2.40 -1.80 -20.83
CA ILE A 420 -3.38 -1.74 -21.91
C ILE A 420 -3.72 -0.28 -22.17
N ASP A 421 -3.58 0.14 -23.42
CA ASP A 421 -3.82 1.50 -23.87
C ASP A 421 -5.32 1.85 -23.98
N ALA A 422 -5.63 3.10 -24.34
CA ALA A 422 -7.00 3.57 -24.52
C ALA A 422 -7.77 2.84 -25.63
N HIS A 423 -7.07 2.26 -26.59
CA HIS A 423 -7.64 1.48 -27.72
C HIS A 423 -7.76 -0.01 -27.40
N GLY A 424 -7.34 -0.44 -26.21
CA GLY A 424 -7.37 -1.84 -25.79
C GLY A 424 -6.17 -2.67 -26.30
N GLN A 425 -5.12 -2.01 -26.81
CA GLN A 425 -3.92 -2.68 -27.28
C GLN A 425 -2.95 -2.90 -26.11
N VAL A 426 -2.33 -4.07 -26.07
CA VAL A 426 -1.31 -4.39 -25.08
C VAL A 426 0.02 -3.74 -25.48
N ALA A 427 0.58 -2.94 -24.59
CA ALA A 427 1.86 -2.28 -24.80
C ALA A 427 3.00 -3.31 -24.91
N ARG A 428 3.92 -3.07 -25.86
CA ARG A 428 5.10 -3.95 -26.02
C ARG A 428 6.24 -3.59 -25.09
N ARG A 429 6.34 -2.33 -24.72
CA ARG A 429 7.52 -1.75 -24.03
C ARG A 429 7.19 -1.09 -22.68
N LEU A 430 5.90 -0.94 -22.32
CA LEU A 430 5.48 -0.32 -21.08
C LEU A 430 4.71 -1.30 -20.22
N PHE A 431 5.15 -1.43 -18.96
CA PHE A 431 4.62 -2.37 -17.98
C PHE A 431 4.23 -1.64 -16.70
N ALA A 432 3.57 -2.34 -15.79
CA ALA A 432 3.25 -1.83 -14.46
C ALA A 432 3.41 -2.92 -13.38
N ILE A 433 3.68 -2.49 -12.14
CA ILE A 433 3.82 -3.37 -10.99
C ILE A 433 3.25 -2.72 -9.72
N GLY A 434 2.71 -3.55 -8.83
CA GLY A 434 2.24 -3.14 -7.52
C GLY A 434 0.90 -2.39 -7.55
N PRO A 435 0.72 -1.36 -6.71
CA PRO A 435 -0.55 -0.65 -6.51
C PRO A 435 -1.27 -0.16 -7.77
N PRO A 436 -0.61 0.29 -8.84
CA PRO A 436 -1.26 0.62 -10.11
C PRO A 436 -2.17 -0.48 -10.67
N LEU A 437 -1.92 -1.73 -10.29
CA LEU A 437 -2.62 -2.91 -10.77
C LEU A 437 -3.71 -3.44 -9.81
N ARG A 438 -4.15 -2.62 -8.85
CA ARG A 438 -5.16 -3.01 -7.83
C ARG A 438 -6.45 -3.57 -8.42
N GLY A 439 -6.87 -3.08 -9.56
CA GLY A 439 -8.06 -3.58 -10.27
C GLY A 439 -7.89 -4.97 -10.88
N MET A 440 -6.63 -5.32 -11.23
CA MET A 440 -6.26 -6.63 -11.79
C MET A 440 -5.98 -7.65 -10.68
N TRP A 441 -5.20 -7.25 -9.68
CA TRP A 441 -4.80 -8.08 -8.54
C TRP A 441 -5.12 -7.38 -7.24
N TRP A 442 -6.15 -7.90 -6.52
CA TRP A 442 -6.65 -7.26 -5.31
C TRP A 442 -5.58 -7.03 -4.24
N GLU A 443 -4.63 -7.94 -4.10
CA GLU A 443 -3.52 -7.82 -3.13
C GLU A 443 -2.22 -7.21 -3.71
N SER A 444 -2.31 -6.44 -4.79
CA SER A 444 -1.14 -5.79 -5.41
C SER A 444 -0.43 -4.76 -4.52
N THR A 445 -0.87 -4.57 -3.30
CA THR A 445 -0.24 -3.72 -2.27
C THR A 445 0.42 -4.52 -1.15
N ALA A 446 0.18 -5.84 -1.07
CA ALA A 446 0.80 -6.69 -0.06
C ALA A 446 2.24 -7.05 -0.43
N VAL A 447 3.14 -7.05 0.54
CA VAL A 447 4.59 -7.24 0.33
C VAL A 447 4.89 -8.52 -0.45
N THR A 448 4.37 -9.66 0.01
CA THR A 448 4.63 -10.96 -0.62
C THR A 448 4.05 -11.07 -2.03
N ASP A 449 2.91 -10.44 -2.28
CA ASP A 449 2.29 -10.41 -3.61
C ASP A 449 3.09 -9.53 -4.57
N VAL A 450 3.60 -8.38 -4.09
CA VAL A 450 4.48 -7.50 -4.88
C VAL A 450 5.82 -8.19 -5.16
N ALA A 451 6.39 -8.92 -4.21
CA ALA A 451 7.61 -9.70 -4.41
C ALA A 451 7.42 -10.78 -5.50
N ALA A 452 6.31 -11.52 -5.45
CA ALA A 452 5.97 -12.50 -6.47
C ALA A 452 5.68 -11.85 -7.84
N GLN A 453 5.05 -10.68 -7.88
CA GLN A 453 4.87 -9.90 -9.12
C GLN A 453 6.22 -9.48 -9.69
N ALA A 454 7.15 -8.99 -8.86
CA ALA A 454 8.47 -8.56 -9.29
C ALA A 454 9.24 -9.70 -9.95
N LYS A 455 9.21 -10.90 -9.37
CA LYS A 455 9.86 -12.09 -9.93
C LYS A 455 9.28 -12.47 -11.29
N ARG A 456 7.95 -12.55 -11.42
CA ARG A 456 7.29 -12.86 -12.69
C ARG A 456 7.55 -11.81 -13.76
N LEU A 457 7.45 -10.53 -13.39
CA LEU A 457 7.69 -9.44 -14.34
C LEU A 457 9.14 -9.41 -14.81
N ALA A 458 10.13 -9.67 -13.93
CA ALA A 458 11.53 -9.74 -14.30
C ALA A 458 11.77 -10.83 -15.37
N ALA A 459 11.21 -12.03 -15.20
CA ALA A 459 11.30 -13.08 -16.20
C ALA A 459 10.68 -12.64 -17.55
N THR A 460 9.47 -12.05 -17.52
CA THR A 460 8.79 -11.53 -18.72
C THR A 460 9.63 -10.46 -19.45
N LEU A 461 10.24 -9.53 -18.70
CA LEU A 461 11.05 -8.46 -19.28
C LEU A 461 12.30 -9.01 -19.98
N VAL A 462 12.91 -10.07 -19.45
CA VAL A 462 14.05 -10.73 -20.08
C VAL A 462 13.64 -11.46 -21.36
N GLU A 463 12.50 -12.16 -21.36
CA GLU A 463 11.99 -12.85 -22.54
C GLU A 463 11.61 -11.91 -23.69
N ARG A 464 11.24 -10.65 -23.38
CA ARG A 464 10.81 -9.64 -24.35
C ARG A 464 11.89 -8.58 -24.67
N SER A 465 13.10 -8.77 -24.19
CA SER A 465 14.25 -7.85 -24.40
C SER A 465 14.79 -7.86 -25.83
#